data_9eb89273985e7305c2d39a15d1804df5
#
_entry.id   9eb89273985e7305c2d39a15d1804df5
#
_cell.length_a   1.000
_cell.length_b   1.000
_cell.length_c   1.000
_cell.angle_alpha   90.00
_cell.angle_beta   90.00
_cell.angle_gamma   90.00
#
_symmetry.space_group_name_H-M   'P 1'
#
loop_
_entity.id
_entity.type
_entity.pdbx_description
1 polymer ?
#
loop_
_entity_poly.entity_id
_entity_poly.type
_entity_poly.pdbx_seq_one_letter_code
_entity_poly.pdbx_strand_id
1 'polypeptide(L)'
;NITTDLIVERLPEEAIKIVSYNTRAFGEMKPHTKEKPNEVLTYLQNSDADIICLQEYIFGGKLKKKDIDYALRNYRYKHYLPLKNGLNGLGCYSRYPILSATPILYKGTRNGSVAYRIKVGGDTLLVINNHLESNKILKSDVETYQEMIDAPSKENLFVGVRKIWGK
;
A
#
# COMPACT_ATOMS: atom_id res chain seq x y z
N ASN A 1 12.29 -6.15 14.15
CA ASN A 1 12.32 -6.12 12.67
C ASN A 1 13.06 -7.38 12.21
N ILE A 2 12.28 -8.40 11.81
CA ILE A 2 12.84 -9.54 11.09
C ILE A 2 12.74 -9.15 9.61
N THR A 3 13.80 -8.56 9.09
CA THR A 3 13.98 -8.39 7.66
C THR A 3 14.52 -9.72 7.15
N THR A 4 13.67 -10.54 6.57
CA THR A 4 14.11 -11.67 5.76
C THR A 4 14.50 -11.08 4.41
N ASP A 5 15.77 -10.79 4.22
CA ASP A 5 16.33 -10.52 2.90
C ASP A 5 16.28 -11.83 2.10
N LEU A 6 15.18 -11.99 1.34
CA LEU A 6 15.13 -13.00 0.28
C LEU A 6 16.09 -12.52 -0.82
N ILE A 7 17.32 -12.99 -0.78
CA ILE A 7 18.28 -12.81 -1.86
C ILE A 7 17.81 -13.71 -3.01
N VAL A 8 17.07 -13.12 -3.95
CA VAL A 8 16.76 -13.78 -5.22
C VAL A 8 17.94 -13.49 -6.14
N GLU A 9 18.85 -14.45 -6.26
CA GLU A 9 20.09 -14.30 -7.06
C GLU A 9 19.82 -14.08 -8.55
N ARG A 10 18.68 -14.52 -9.07
CA ARG A 10 18.27 -14.31 -10.46
C ARG A 10 16.75 -14.44 -10.60
N LEU A 11 16.09 -13.40 -11.10
CA LEU A 11 14.69 -13.50 -11.51
C LEU A 11 14.64 -14.25 -12.85
N PRO A 12 13.66 -15.17 -13.06
CA PRO A 12 13.38 -15.72 -14.38
C PRO A 12 13.11 -14.60 -15.40
N GLU A 13 13.48 -14.80 -16.66
CA GLU A 13 13.24 -13.81 -17.73
C GLU A 13 11.76 -13.44 -17.90
N GLU A 14 10.85 -14.33 -17.50
CA GLU A 14 9.39 -14.13 -17.55
C GLU A 14 8.79 -13.64 -16.22
N ALA A 15 9.62 -13.25 -15.23
CA ALA A 15 9.14 -12.79 -13.94
C ALA A 15 8.43 -11.43 -14.07
N ILE A 16 7.25 -11.31 -13.46
CA ILE A 16 6.51 -10.04 -13.33
C ILE A 16 6.86 -9.40 -12.01
N LYS A 17 7.40 -8.20 -12.06
CA LYS A 17 7.77 -7.44 -10.88
C LYS A 17 6.58 -6.57 -10.41
N ILE A 18 6.11 -6.86 -9.20
CA ILE A 18 5.02 -6.09 -8.57
C ILE A 18 5.59 -5.32 -7.38
N VAL A 19 5.34 -4.01 -7.34
CA VAL A 19 5.63 -3.16 -6.19
C VAL A 19 4.33 -2.79 -5.50
N SER A 20 4.24 -3.05 -4.19
CA SER A 20 3.17 -2.54 -3.32
C SER A 20 3.78 -1.51 -2.36
N TYR A 21 3.24 -0.29 -2.35
CA TYR A 21 3.84 0.82 -1.63
C TYR A 21 2.81 1.76 -1.01
N ASN A 22 2.88 1.93 0.32
CA ASN A 22 2.13 2.97 1.01
C ASN A 22 2.86 4.31 0.83
N THR A 23 2.25 5.24 0.10
CA THR A 23 2.90 6.49 -0.31
C THR A 23 2.95 7.53 0.80
N ARG A 24 2.19 7.39 1.87
CA ARG A 24 1.99 8.45 2.88
C ARG A 24 1.73 9.81 2.22
N ALA A 25 0.71 9.85 1.35
CA ALA A 25 0.40 11.03 0.54
C ALA A 25 1.62 11.55 -0.26
N PHE A 26 2.44 10.66 -0.80
CA PHE A 26 3.70 10.99 -1.50
C PHE A 26 4.63 11.87 -0.66
N GLY A 27 4.86 11.44 0.59
CA GLY A 27 5.67 12.18 1.54
C GLY A 27 5.03 13.51 1.97
N GLU A 28 3.72 13.45 2.30
CA GLU A 28 2.93 14.61 2.75
C GLU A 28 2.72 15.66 1.63
N MET A 29 2.44 15.19 0.41
CA MET A 29 2.17 16.01 -0.79
C MET A 29 3.33 16.95 -1.17
N LYS A 30 4.57 16.53 -0.91
CA LYS A 30 5.76 17.24 -1.38
C LYS A 30 5.69 17.41 -2.90
N PRO A 31 6.08 18.58 -3.44
CA PRO A 31 6.07 18.80 -4.88
C PRO A 31 7.02 17.84 -5.61
N HIS A 32 6.76 17.63 -6.88
CA HIS A 32 7.68 16.93 -7.77
C HIS A 32 8.12 17.88 -8.88
N THR A 33 9.30 18.48 -8.72
CA THR A 33 9.89 19.38 -9.69
C THR A 33 11.27 18.87 -10.11
N LYS A 34 11.85 19.49 -11.13
CA LYS A 34 13.19 19.15 -11.59
C LYS A 34 14.25 19.45 -10.52
N GLU A 35 14.07 20.56 -9.78
CA GLU A 35 14.99 21.03 -8.72
C GLU A 35 14.76 20.30 -7.40
N LYS A 36 13.51 19.86 -7.15
CA LYS A 36 13.10 19.13 -5.96
C LYS A 36 12.25 17.92 -6.35
N PRO A 37 12.88 16.83 -6.81
CA PRO A 37 12.16 15.61 -7.13
C PRO A 37 11.55 14.99 -5.86
N ASN A 38 10.31 14.54 -5.98
CA ASN A 38 9.65 13.83 -4.90
C ASN A 38 10.28 12.43 -4.77
N GLU A 39 10.77 12.11 -3.58
CA GLU A 39 11.52 10.88 -3.30
C GLU A 39 10.70 9.61 -3.58
N VAL A 40 9.40 9.63 -3.21
CA VAL A 40 8.49 8.51 -3.44
C VAL A 40 8.31 8.28 -4.94
N LEU A 41 8.06 9.34 -5.71
CA LEU A 41 7.91 9.23 -7.17
C LEU A 41 9.20 8.81 -7.84
N THR A 42 10.34 9.31 -7.38
CA THR A 42 11.66 8.91 -7.88
C THR A 42 11.93 7.43 -7.62
N TYR A 43 11.61 6.96 -6.42
CA TYR A 43 11.71 5.53 -6.09
C TYR A 43 10.83 4.68 -7.02
N LEU A 44 9.57 5.06 -7.19
CA LEU A 44 8.63 4.33 -8.04
C LEU A 44 9.06 4.31 -9.52
N GLN A 45 9.58 5.43 -10.03
CA GLN A 45 10.14 5.51 -11.39
C GLN A 45 11.32 4.55 -11.58
N ASN A 46 12.19 4.47 -10.58
CA ASN A 46 13.42 3.66 -10.64
C ASN A 46 13.20 2.20 -10.23
N SER A 47 12.01 1.86 -9.73
CA SER A 47 11.70 0.51 -9.27
C SER A 47 11.72 -0.54 -10.38
N ASP A 48 11.58 -0.11 -11.64
CA ASP A 48 11.43 -0.98 -12.81
C ASP A 48 10.35 -2.06 -12.64
N ALA A 49 9.29 -1.72 -11.93
CA ALA A 49 8.18 -2.63 -11.72
C ALA A 49 7.29 -2.72 -12.99
N ASP A 50 6.66 -3.85 -13.17
CA ASP A 50 5.63 -4.04 -14.22
C ASP A 50 4.27 -3.55 -13.75
N ILE A 51 3.99 -3.71 -12.45
CA ILE A 51 2.75 -3.30 -11.80
C ILE A 51 3.11 -2.61 -10.48
N ILE A 52 2.50 -1.46 -10.23
CA ILE A 52 2.64 -0.70 -8.98
C ILE A 52 1.26 -0.58 -8.33
N CYS A 53 1.13 -1.07 -7.10
CA CYS A 53 -0.02 -0.91 -6.23
C CYS A 53 0.28 0.11 -5.14
N LEU A 54 -0.50 1.18 -5.07
CA LEU A 54 -0.27 2.29 -4.15
C LEU A 54 -1.40 2.38 -3.12
N GLN A 55 -1.02 2.56 -1.87
CA GLN A 55 -1.92 2.90 -0.76
C GLN A 55 -1.63 4.32 -0.28
N GLU A 56 -2.57 4.92 0.43
CA GLU A 56 -2.54 6.33 0.83
C GLU A 56 -2.22 7.26 -0.36
N TYR A 57 -2.83 6.93 -1.52
CA TYR A 57 -2.72 7.73 -2.73
C TYR A 57 -3.51 9.03 -2.56
N ILE A 58 -2.87 10.02 -1.98
CA ILE A 58 -3.45 11.34 -1.69
C ILE A 58 -2.61 12.38 -2.43
N PHE A 59 -3.29 13.30 -3.07
CA PHE A 59 -2.68 14.43 -3.77
C PHE A 59 -3.42 15.72 -3.45
N GLY A 60 -2.74 16.83 -3.56
CA GLY A 60 -3.29 18.14 -3.26
C GLY A 60 -2.19 19.18 -3.06
N GLY A 61 -2.55 20.39 -2.72
CA GLY A 61 -1.55 21.44 -2.48
C GLY A 61 -0.57 21.61 -3.63
N LYS A 62 0.69 21.30 -3.38
CA LYS A 62 1.80 21.43 -4.33
C LYS A 62 1.99 20.21 -5.23
N LEU A 63 1.40 19.06 -4.91
CA LEU A 63 1.46 17.84 -5.72
C LEU A 63 0.09 17.57 -6.35
N LYS A 64 -0.03 17.73 -7.66
CA LYS A 64 -1.27 17.46 -8.38
C LYS A 64 -1.26 16.06 -8.98
N LYS A 65 -2.46 15.48 -9.20
CA LYS A 65 -2.58 14.16 -9.85
C LYS A 65 -1.85 14.10 -11.18
N LYS A 66 -1.89 15.18 -11.96
CA LYS A 66 -1.18 15.27 -13.26
C LYS A 66 0.34 15.11 -13.10
N ASP A 67 0.92 15.58 -12.00
CA ASP A 67 2.36 15.48 -11.76
C ASP A 67 2.75 14.03 -11.45
N ILE A 68 1.91 13.33 -10.69
CA ILE A 68 2.07 11.89 -10.42
C ILE A 68 1.92 11.09 -11.72
N ASP A 69 0.85 11.36 -12.49
CA ASP A 69 0.61 10.69 -13.77
C ASP A 69 1.74 10.95 -14.78
N TYR A 70 2.34 12.13 -14.76
CA TYR A 70 3.49 12.45 -15.60
C TYR A 70 4.76 11.73 -15.14
N ALA A 71 5.00 11.68 -13.84
CA ALA A 71 6.13 10.94 -13.28
C ALA A 71 6.06 9.45 -13.64
N LEU A 72 4.86 8.86 -13.59
CA LEU A 72 4.61 7.45 -13.87
C LEU A 72 4.07 7.21 -15.31
N ARG A 73 4.39 8.09 -16.27
CA ARG A 73 3.89 8.02 -17.65
C ARG A 73 4.30 6.78 -18.44
N ASN A 74 5.35 6.09 -18.01
CA ASN A 74 5.79 4.83 -18.61
C ASN A 74 4.81 3.66 -18.35
N TYR A 75 3.89 3.83 -17.38
CA TYR A 75 2.81 2.90 -17.13
C TYR A 75 1.58 3.32 -17.94
N ARG A 76 1.32 2.59 -19.02
CA ARG A 76 0.25 2.92 -19.96
C ARG A 76 -1.14 2.82 -19.33
N TYR A 77 -1.32 1.88 -18.42
CA TYR A 77 -2.60 1.59 -17.78
C TYR A 77 -2.56 2.03 -16.32
N LYS A 78 -3.60 2.75 -15.90
CA LYS A 78 -3.68 3.31 -14.56
C LYS A 78 -5.12 3.34 -14.07
N HIS A 79 -5.29 3.13 -12.78
CA HIS A 79 -6.57 3.24 -12.08
C HIS A 79 -6.36 3.94 -10.75
N TYR A 80 -7.32 4.77 -10.36
CA TYR A 80 -7.38 5.44 -9.07
C TYR A 80 -8.77 5.27 -8.46
N LEU A 81 -8.84 4.77 -7.22
CA LEU A 81 -10.03 4.71 -6.41
C LEU A 81 -9.91 5.68 -5.23
N PRO A 82 -10.67 6.79 -5.19
CA PRO A 82 -10.79 7.58 -3.99
C PRO A 82 -11.54 6.82 -2.92
N LEU A 83 -10.99 6.76 -1.71
CA LEU A 83 -11.64 6.21 -0.53
C LEU A 83 -12.20 7.38 0.30
N LYS A 84 -13.38 7.18 0.89
CA LYS A 84 -14.11 8.07 1.79
C LYS A 84 -13.72 9.56 1.67
N ASN A 85 -14.50 10.31 0.88
CA ASN A 85 -14.39 11.77 0.69
C ASN A 85 -13.03 12.27 0.14
N GLY A 86 -12.27 11.41 -0.53
CA GLY A 86 -10.97 11.77 -1.10
C GLY A 86 -9.84 11.95 -0.08
N LEU A 87 -10.08 11.64 1.19
CA LEU A 87 -9.07 11.72 2.26
C LEU A 87 -8.06 10.57 2.23
N ASN A 88 -8.28 9.61 1.35
CA ASN A 88 -7.40 8.47 1.09
C ASN A 88 -7.68 7.94 -0.31
N GLY A 89 -6.83 7.09 -0.82
CA GLY A 89 -7.03 6.48 -2.12
C GLY A 89 -6.14 5.27 -2.34
N LEU A 90 -6.54 4.48 -3.34
CA LEU A 90 -5.77 3.37 -3.87
C LEU A 90 -5.45 3.65 -5.34
N GLY A 91 -4.19 3.40 -5.72
CA GLY A 91 -3.73 3.56 -7.08
C GLY A 91 -3.18 2.26 -7.65
N CYS A 92 -3.31 2.08 -8.95
CA CYS A 92 -2.61 1.04 -9.70
C CYS A 92 -2.04 1.65 -10.97
N TYR A 93 -0.77 1.38 -11.23
CA TYR A 93 -0.09 1.70 -12.48
C TYR A 93 0.46 0.41 -13.04
N SER A 94 0.19 0.14 -14.31
CA SER A 94 0.56 -1.12 -14.96
C SER A 94 1.09 -0.90 -16.37
N ARG A 95 2.12 -1.65 -16.74
CA ARG A 95 2.56 -1.77 -18.13
C ARG A 95 1.60 -2.63 -18.93
N TYR A 96 0.85 -3.50 -18.26
CA TYR A 96 -0.11 -4.43 -18.84
C TYR A 96 -1.55 -3.92 -18.76
N PRO A 97 -2.44 -4.31 -19.68
CA PRO A 97 -3.84 -3.90 -19.67
C PRO A 97 -4.58 -4.26 -18.38
N ILE A 98 -5.18 -3.27 -17.74
CA ILE A 98 -6.10 -3.47 -16.62
C ILE A 98 -7.48 -3.76 -17.22
N LEU A 99 -7.94 -5.02 -17.15
CA LEU A 99 -9.22 -5.46 -17.72
C LEU A 99 -10.40 -5.05 -16.83
N SER A 100 -10.21 -5.09 -15.52
CA SER A 100 -11.21 -4.64 -14.55
C SER A 100 -10.57 -4.20 -13.25
N ALA A 101 -11.26 -3.31 -12.53
CA ALA A 101 -10.93 -2.84 -11.19
C ALA A 101 -12.19 -2.89 -10.33
N THR A 102 -12.29 -3.86 -9.43
CA THR A 102 -13.45 -4.08 -8.59
C THR A 102 -13.17 -3.58 -7.17
N PRO A 103 -13.84 -2.50 -6.72
CA PRO A 103 -13.69 -2.00 -5.36
C PRO A 103 -14.27 -2.96 -4.32
N ILE A 104 -13.59 -3.12 -3.20
CA ILE A 104 -14.05 -3.82 -2.00
C ILE A 104 -13.99 -2.81 -0.85
N LEU A 105 -15.14 -2.21 -0.53
CA LEU A 105 -15.22 -1.16 0.48
C LEU A 105 -15.56 -1.75 1.85
N TYR A 106 -14.84 -1.31 2.88
CA TYR A 106 -15.08 -1.76 4.25
C TYR A 106 -16.01 -0.76 4.96
N LYS A 107 -17.13 -1.28 5.49
CA LYS A 107 -18.12 -0.45 6.19
C LYS A 107 -17.52 0.19 7.45
N GLY A 108 -17.82 1.46 7.68
CA GLY A 108 -17.41 2.17 8.90
C GLY A 108 -15.95 2.63 8.95
N THR A 109 -15.13 2.28 7.95
CA THR A 109 -13.71 2.64 7.92
C THR A 109 -13.35 3.56 6.74
N ARG A 110 -12.10 4.04 6.71
CA ARG A 110 -11.51 4.76 5.55
C ARG A 110 -10.68 3.83 4.68
N ASN A 111 -10.78 2.53 4.92
CA ASN A 111 -9.98 1.50 4.29
C ASN A 111 -10.79 0.79 3.21
N GLY A 112 -10.10 0.05 2.40
CA GLY A 112 -10.70 -0.69 1.30
C GLY A 112 -9.65 -1.41 0.49
N SER A 113 -10.12 -2.16 -0.48
CA SER A 113 -9.27 -2.87 -1.43
C SER A 113 -9.77 -2.69 -2.84
N VAL A 114 -8.92 -2.97 -3.82
CA VAL A 114 -9.31 -3.11 -5.22
C VAL A 114 -8.76 -4.41 -5.76
N ALA A 115 -9.62 -5.22 -6.35
CA ALA A 115 -9.24 -6.41 -7.10
C ALA A 115 -9.09 -6.03 -8.59
N TYR A 116 -7.87 -6.14 -9.10
CA TYR A 116 -7.52 -5.88 -10.50
C TYR A 116 -7.38 -7.18 -11.26
N ARG A 117 -8.00 -7.26 -12.44
CA ARG A 117 -7.69 -8.29 -13.43
C ARG A 117 -6.77 -7.66 -14.45
N ILE A 118 -5.55 -8.17 -14.57
CA ILE A 118 -4.51 -7.61 -15.43
C ILE A 118 -4.12 -8.66 -16.48
N LYS A 119 -4.17 -8.29 -17.75
CA LYS A 119 -3.82 -9.17 -18.87
C LYS A 119 -2.31 -9.22 -19.02
N VAL A 120 -1.72 -10.40 -18.85
CA VAL A 120 -0.29 -10.62 -19.01
C VAL A 120 -0.07 -11.76 -20.00
N GLY A 121 0.43 -11.43 -21.18
CA GLY A 121 0.57 -12.43 -22.24
C GLY A 121 -0.76 -13.12 -22.56
N GLY A 122 -0.78 -14.46 -22.51
CA GLY A 122 -1.97 -15.29 -22.69
C GLY A 122 -2.89 -15.33 -21.47
N ASP A 123 -2.40 -14.97 -20.27
CA ASP A 123 -3.08 -15.18 -19.00
C ASP A 123 -3.70 -13.91 -18.41
N THR A 124 -4.46 -14.08 -17.35
CA THR A 124 -5.00 -12.98 -16.54
C THR A 124 -4.58 -13.14 -15.09
N LEU A 125 -3.81 -12.16 -14.61
CA LEU A 125 -3.37 -12.08 -13.23
C LEU A 125 -4.42 -11.36 -12.38
N LEU A 126 -4.77 -11.93 -11.21
CA LEU A 126 -5.57 -11.26 -10.19
C LEU A 126 -4.65 -10.61 -9.16
N VAL A 127 -4.67 -9.28 -9.10
CA VAL A 127 -3.88 -8.50 -8.13
C VAL A 127 -4.84 -7.77 -7.20
N ILE A 128 -4.67 -7.95 -5.88
CA ILE A 128 -5.49 -7.28 -4.88
C ILE A 128 -4.64 -6.24 -4.16
N ASN A 129 -4.97 -4.97 -4.36
CA ASN A 129 -4.36 -3.85 -3.66
C ASN A 129 -5.16 -3.54 -2.40
N ASN A 130 -4.58 -3.78 -1.23
CA ASN A 130 -5.24 -3.64 0.07
C ASN A 130 -4.71 -2.40 0.82
N HIS A 131 -5.63 -1.63 1.40
CA HIS A 131 -5.32 -0.70 2.49
C HIS A 131 -6.16 -1.12 3.70
N LEU A 132 -5.50 -1.82 4.60
CA LEU A 132 -6.11 -2.35 5.82
C LEU A 132 -6.03 -1.33 6.95
N GLU A 133 -6.90 -1.46 7.94
CA GLU A 133 -6.86 -0.63 9.13
C GLU A 133 -5.56 -0.89 9.91
N SER A 134 -4.86 0.19 10.27
CA SER A 134 -3.70 0.05 11.15
C SER A 134 -4.18 -0.38 12.54
N ASN A 135 -3.62 -1.44 13.05
CA ASN A 135 -3.74 -1.77 14.46
C ASN A 135 -3.09 -0.62 15.24
N LYS A 136 -3.91 0.31 15.72
CA LYS A 136 -3.44 1.36 16.63
C LYS A 136 -3.08 0.70 17.95
N ILE A 137 -1.84 0.24 18.06
CA ILE A 137 -1.29 -0.16 19.35
C ILE A 137 -1.18 1.12 20.17
N LEU A 138 -2.10 1.30 21.10
CA LEU A 138 -2.08 2.41 22.04
C LEU A 138 -0.96 2.18 23.08
N LYS A 139 -0.49 3.24 23.75
CA LYS A 139 0.44 3.10 24.87
C LYS A 139 -0.06 2.11 25.93
N SER A 140 -1.37 2.15 26.21
CA SER A 140 -2.04 1.21 27.09
C SER A 140 -1.94 -0.26 26.62
N ASP A 141 -1.85 -0.50 25.32
CA ASP A 141 -1.70 -1.86 24.79
C ASP A 141 -0.25 -2.35 24.99
N VAL A 142 0.73 -1.44 24.87
CA VAL A 142 2.15 -1.73 25.17
C VAL A 142 2.34 -2.00 26.64
N GLU A 143 1.73 -1.21 27.53
CA GLU A 143 1.74 -1.41 28.98
C GLU A 143 1.09 -2.76 29.33
N THR A 144 -0.04 -3.11 28.72
CA THR A 144 -0.68 -4.42 28.88
C THR A 144 0.22 -5.56 28.41
N TYR A 145 0.96 -5.38 27.30
CA TYR A 145 1.94 -6.35 26.82
C TYR A 145 3.09 -6.54 27.81
N GLN A 146 3.59 -5.44 28.37
CA GLN A 146 4.66 -5.49 29.37
C GLN A 146 4.20 -6.19 30.65
N GLU A 147 2.99 -5.88 31.14
CA GLU A 147 2.38 -6.57 32.29
C GLU A 147 2.22 -8.07 32.03
N MET A 148 1.89 -8.48 30.79
CA MET A 148 1.77 -9.91 30.42
C MET A 148 3.12 -10.63 30.43
N ILE A 149 4.21 -9.94 30.06
CA ILE A 149 5.57 -10.48 30.08
C ILE A 149 6.06 -10.61 31.53
N ASP A 150 5.78 -9.60 32.37
CA ASP A 150 6.28 -9.50 33.73
C ASP A 150 5.48 -10.38 34.73
N ALA A 151 4.24 -10.76 34.41
CA ALA A 151 3.37 -11.59 35.26
C ALA A 151 2.81 -12.81 34.48
N PRO A 152 3.60 -13.87 34.28
CA PRO A 152 3.26 -14.99 33.42
C PRO A 152 2.27 -15.99 34.03
N SER A 153 1.14 -15.54 34.58
CA SER A 153 0.03 -16.43 34.90
C SER A 153 -0.86 -16.60 33.65
N LYS A 154 -1.31 -17.86 33.38
CA LYS A 154 -2.16 -18.15 32.21
C LYS A 154 -3.43 -17.30 32.16
N GLU A 155 -3.99 -16.89 33.30
CA GLU A 155 -5.18 -16.04 33.37
C GLU A 155 -4.93 -14.61 32.87
N ASN A 156 -3.78 -14.02 33.17
CA ASN A 156 -3.43 -12.68 32.71
C ASN A 156 -3.18 -12.63 31.20
N LEU A 157 -2.66 -13.72 30.62
CA LEU A 157 -2.47 -13.85 29.18
C LEU A 157 -3.80 -13.79 28.42
N PHE A 158 -4.84 -14.49 28.91
CA PHE A 158 -6.17 -14.49 28.28
C PHE A 158 -6.88 -13.13 28.36
N VAL A 159 -6.75 -12.42 29.48
CA VAL A 159 -7.32 -11.07 29.66
C VAL A 159 -6.62 -10.06 28.79
N GLY A 160 -5.28 -10.11 28.66
CA GLY A 160 -4.48 -9.25 27.79
C GLY A 160 -4.82 -9.44 26.31
N VAL A 161 -4.91 -10.70 25.84
CA VAL A 161 -5.30 -11.02 24.46
C VAL A 161 -6.71 -10.49 24.14
N ARG A 162 -7.69 -10.63 25.04
CA ARG A 162 -9.02 -10.05 24.86
C ARG A 162 -9.01 -8.52 24.79
N LYS A 163 -8.19 -7.83 25.60
CA LYS A 163 -8.08 -6.36 25.57
C LYS A 163 -7.48 -5.85 24.25
N ILE A 164 -6.54 -6.56 23.68
CA ILE A 164 -5.82 -6.14 22.46
C ILE A 164 -6.61 -6.50 21.21
N TRP A 165 -7.24 -7.69 21.16
CA TRP A 165 -7.92 -8.22 19.97
C TRP A 165 -9.44 -8.07 19.99
N GLY A 166 -10.02 -7.64 21.10
CA GLY A 166 -11.47 -7.49 21.30
C GLY A 166 -12.01 -6.07 21.04
N LYS A 167 -11.20 -5.19 20.45
CA LYS A 167 -11.60 -3.86 19.98
C LYS A 167 -11.89 -3.92 18.48
#